data_3be4ab3526e83e6f65775d093d920917
#
_entry.id   3be4ab3526e83e6f65775d093d920917
#
_cell.length_a   1.000
_cell.length_b   1.000
_cell.length_c   1.000
_cell.angle_alpha   90.00
_cell.angle_beta   90.00
_cell.angle_gamma   90.00
#
_symmetry.space_group_name_H-M   'P 1'
#
loop_
_entity.id
_entity.type
_entity.pdbx_description
1 polymer ?
#
loop_
_entity_poly.entity_id
_entity_poly.type
_entity_poly.pdbx_seq_one_letter_code
_entity_poly.pdbx_strand_id
1 'polypeptide(L)'
;MNNNELIALSASEVRRQLDRGDLSPLDVFNAVAERIADVNPIVNALPTLCLEAAHDRAAQLTKDQVPVAKRGALWGLPLAVKDYNDLAGVRTTYGSPIFATNVPNISDATVAQLEAAGAIPVGKANVPEWAGAHTFNPVFGHTLNPWNRNMSAGGSSGGSAVALATGMVFLATGNDLGGSLRVPASFNGVVGLRPSPGRVPRGQRLPSFDTLWVEGPMGRCVEDVALMLDGGAGQHPDDPLSFDSPHRSFREQLGDTGLPKRVAFSPDLGAVPMEPEIATICANAAQRFTELGADVHSVSPDFSGVIDAFQTLRAHLFAGMMEPLLKTHRKLIAPEIIWNIEKGLALSAANVRDAERVRTRITQQMATFFEQYDLLRCPTVSVPPFPRELRYVEEIAGQATDTYIDWIAITFAITMTGCPALSLPVGVTASGLPVGLQVIGRARGEGDLLRACHHMESIFDLTSHVPIHPQAD
;
A
#
# COMPACT_ATOMS: atom_id res chain seq x y z
N MET A 1 -15.92 -4.74 -26.85
CA MET A 1 -14.63 -4.75 -26.13
C MET A 1 -14.37 -6.18 -25.73
N ASN A 2 -13.17 -6.71 -25.97
CA ASN A 2 -12.79 -8.05 -25.49
C ASN A 2 -12.25 -7.97 -24.03
N ASN A 3 -12.09 -9.14 -23.37
CA ASN A 3 -11.68 -9.18 -21.97
C ASN A 3 -10.29 -8.56 -21.72
N ASN A 4 -9.34 -8.69 -22.65
CA ASN A 4 -8.02 -8.08 -22.51
C ASN A 4 -8.08 -6.54 -22.62
N GLU A 5 -8.91 -6.01 -23.51
CA GLU A 5 -9.15 -4.56 -23.60
C GLU A 5 -9.79 -4.04 -22.30
N LEU A 6 -10.76 -4.78 -21.74
CA LEU A 6 -11.40 -4.42 -20.46
C LEU A 6 -10.40 -4.41 -19.31
N ILE A 7 -9.58 -5.44 -19.18
CA ILE A 7 -8.55 -5.56 -18.12
C ILE A 7 -7.52 -4.43 -18.23
N ALA A 8 -7.23 -3.90 -19.42
CA ALA A 8 -6.30 -2.80 -19.62
C ALA A 8 -6.84 -1.44 -19.14
N LEU A 9 -8.17 -1.27 -18.98
CA LEU A 9 -8.77 -0.03 -18.48
C LEU A 9 -8.41 0.22 -17.01
N SER A 10 -8.37 1.50 -16.60
CA SER A 10 -8.32 1.88 -15.18
C SER A 10 -9.64 1.53 -14.46
N ALA A 11 -9.59 1.39 -13.12
CA ALA A 11 -10.80 1.22 -12.32
C ALA A 11 -11.81 2.35 -12.54
N SER A 12 -11.30 3.56 -12.65
CA SER A 12 -12.10 4.77 -12.89
C SER A 12 -12.78 4.76 -14.25
N GLU A 13 -12.12 4.25 -15.30
CA GLU A 13 -12.76 4.12 -16.62
C GLU A 13 -13.81 3.00 -16.63
N VAL A 14 -13.51 1.85 -16.02
CA VAL A 14 -14.49 0.77 -15.83
C VAL A 14 -15.70 1.28 -15.08
N ARG A 15 -15.50 2.08 -14.02
CA ARG A 15 -16.59 2.67 -13.25
C ARG A 15 -17.45 3.63 -14.09
N ARG A 16 -16.81 4.44 -14.96
CA ARG A 16 -17.55 5.30 -15.92
C ARG A 16 -18.38 4.49 -16.91
N GLN A 17 -17.85 3.38 -17.43
CA GLN A 17 -18.58 2.50 -18.36
C GLN A 17 -19.75 1.76 -17.68
N LEU A 18 -19.55 1.31 -16.43
CA LEU A 18 -20.65 0.78 -15.61
C LEU A 18 -21.78 1.81 -15.40
N ASP A 19 -21.43 3.09 -15.19
CA ASP A 19 -22.44 4.14 -15.02
C ASP A 19 -23.22 4.47 -16.30
N ARG A 20 -22.54 4.40 -17.45
CA ARG A 20 -23.20 4.58 -18.75
C ARG A 20 -24.01 3.36 -19.19
N GLY A 21 -23.79 2.19 -18.53
CA GLY A 21 -24.43 0.93 -18.92
C GLY A 21 -23.76 0.27 -20.11
N ASP A 22 -22.53 0.70 -20.49
CA ASP A 22 -21.73 0.07 -21.54
C ASP A 22 -21.17 -1.29 -21.08
N LEU A 23 -21.02 -1.46 -19.75
CA LEU A 23 -20.64 -2.69 -19.07
C LEU A 23 -21.63 -3.00 -17.95
N SER A 24 -21.80 -4.28 -17.65
CA SER A 24 -22.44 -4.76 -16.41
C SER A 24 -21.39 -5.21 -15.38
N PRO A 25 -21.71 -5.23 -14.07
CA PRO A 25 -20.83 -5.83 -13.05
C PRO A 25 -20.44 -7.28 -13.37
N LEU A 26 -21.33 -8.04 -14.02
CA LEU A 26 -21.05 -9.41 -14.42
C LEU A 26 -20.05 -9.52 -15.56
N ASP A 27 -20.06 -8.59 -16.53
CA ASP A 27 -19.05 -8.53 -17.60
C ASP A 27 -17.66 -8.27 -16.99
N VAL A 28 -17.57 -7.30 -16.06
CA VAL A 28 -16.32 -6.96 -15.37
C VAL A 28 -15.81 -8.12 -14.54
N PHE A 29 -16.69 -8.80 -13.79
CA PHE A 29 -16.33 -10.00 -13.02
C PHE A 29 -15.81 -11.12 -13.93
N ASN A 30 -16.48 -11.42 -15.03
CA ASN A 30 -16.09 -12.49 -15.94
C ASN A 30 -14.69 -12.26 -16.53
N ALA A 31 -14.36 -11.04 -16.94
CA ALA A 31 -13.04 -10.70 -17.43
C ALA A 31 -11.95 -10.86 -16.35
N VAL A 32 -12.23 -10.46 -15.11
CA VAL A 32 -11.34 -10.62 -13.97
C VAL A 32 -11.16 -12.09 -13.60
N ALA A 33 -12.23 -12.90 -13.58
CA ALA A 33 -12.16 -14.31 -13.25
C ALA A 33 -11.31 -15.08 -14.27
N GLU A 34 -11.47 -14.78 -15.57
CA GLU A 34 -10.62 -15.34 -16.63
C GLU A 34 -9.16 -14.96 -16.45
N ARG A 35 -8.87 -13.68 -16.16
CA ARG A 35 -7.51 -13.21 -15.92
C ARG A 35 -6.87 -13.83 -14.68
N ILE A 36 -7.63 -14.02 -13.61
CA ILE A 36 -7.17 -14.72 -12.40
C ILE A 36 -6.80 -16.19 -12.75
N ALA A 37 -7.65 -16.87 -13.51
CA ALA A 37 -7.40 -18.27 -13.90
C ALA A 37 -6.13 -18.41 -14.76
N ASP A 38 -5.84 -17.43 -15.62
CA ASP A 38 -4.66 -17.41 -16.49
C ASP A 38 -3.37 -17.09 -15.71
N VAL A 39 -3.38 -16.08 -14.85
CA VAL A 39 -2.15 -15.48 -14.30
C VAL A 39 -1.84 -15.92 -12.87
N ASN A 40 -2.85 -16.11 -12.03
CA ASN A 40 -2.61 -16.39 -10.61
C ASN A 40 -1.81 -17.68 -10.35
N PRO A 41 -1.95 -18.78 -11.13
CA PRO A 41 -1.10 -19.96 -10.98
C PRO A 41 0.40 -19.68 -11.23
N ILE A 42 0.74 -18.62 -11.97
CA ILE A 42 2.12 -18.25 -12.28
C ILE A 42 2.74 -17.44 -11.14
N VAL A 43 1.98 -16.48 -10.56
CA VAL A 43 2.53 -15.47 -9.62
C VAL A 43 2.12 -15.67 -8.17
N ASN A 44 1.12 -16.51 -7.89
CA ASN A 44 0.62 -16.78 -6.53
C ASN A 44 0.28 -15.49 -5.73
N ALA A 45 -0.45 -14.58 -6.37
CA ALA A 45 -0.84 -13.32 -5.73
C ALA A 45 -2.12 -13.43 -4.90
N LEU A 46 -3.07 -14.30 -5.32
CA LEU A 46 -4.39 -14.50 -4.69
C LEU A 46 -4.57 -15.97 -4.27
N PRO A 47 -3.93 -16.43 -3.17
CA PRO A 47 -3.92 -17.84 -2.80
C PRO A 47 -5.26 -18.36 -2.26
N THR A 48 -6.17 -17.48 -1.84
CA THR A 48 -7.53 -17.85 -1.42
C THR A 48 -8.52 -17.08 -2.27
N LEU A 49 -9.30 -17.76 -3.10
CA LEU A 49 -10.31 -17.17 -3.98
C LEU A 49 -11.72 -17.34 -3.39
N CYS A 50 -12.60 -16.37 -3.66
CA CYS A 50 -14.04 -16.41 -3.32
C CYS A 50 -14.90 -16.09 -4.55
N LEU A 51 -14.54 -16.68 -5.72
CA LEU A 51 -15.13 -16.34 -7.02
C LEU A 51 -16.62 -16.68 -7.12
N GLU A 52 -17.12 -17.71 -6.42
CA GLU A 52 -18.54 -18.07 -6.42
C GLU A 52 -19.37 -16.95 -5.79
N ALA A 53 -18.99 -16.51 -4.58
CA ALA A 53 -19.67 -15.40 -3.89
C ALA A 53 -19.54 -14.09 -4.68
N ALA A 54 -18.39 -13.84 -5.30
CA ALA A 54 -18.15 -12.66 -6.14
C ALA A 54 -19.03 -12.68 -7.41
N HIS A 55 -19.19 -13.83 -8.07
CA HIS A 55 -20.09 -14.02 -9.20
C HIS A 55 -21.54 -13.71 -8.82
N ASP A 56 -22.02 -14.29 -7.70
CA ASP A 56 -23.37 -14.09 -7.24
C ASP A 56 -23.64 -12.62 -6.91
N ARG A 57 -22.67 -11.94 -6.28
CA ARG A 57 -22.76 -10.51 -6.02
C ARG A 57 -22.78 -9.68 -7.32
N ALA A 58 -21.93 -9.98 -8.29
CA ALA A 58 -21.90 -9.32 -9.59
C ALA A 58 -23.24 -9.52 -10.36
N ALA A 59 -23.75 -10.75 -10.36
CA ALA A 59 -25.04 -11.08 -10.98
C ALA A 59 -26.20 -10.34 -10.31
N GLN A 60 -26.19 -10.25 -8.97
CA GLN A 60 -27.20 -9.50 -8.22
C GLN A 60 -27.16 -8.00 -8.55
N LEU A 61 -25.98 -7.37 -8.52
CA LEU A 61 -25.83 -5.95 -8.88
C LEU A 61 -26.26 -5.66 -10.32
N THR A 62 -26.04 -6.60 -11.24
CA THR A 62 -26.47 -6.49 -12.63
C THR A 62 -28.02 -6.50 -12.73
N LYS A 63 -28.70 -7.34 -11.93
CA LYS A 63 -30.17 -7.45 -11.91
C LYS A 63 -30.85 -6.27 -11.22
N ASP A 64 -30.25 -5.74 -10.15
CA ASP A 64 -30.89 -4.74 -9.27
C ASP A 64 -31.16 -3.40 -9.95
N GLN A 65 -30.51 -3.11 -11.10
CA GLN A 65 -30.65 -1.87 -11.87
C GLN A 65 -30.61 -0.61 -10.99
N VAL A 66 -29.68 -0.58 -10.03
CA VAL A 66 -29.54 0.55 -9.10
C VAL A 66 -29.31 1.85 -9.87
N PRO A 67 -30.13 2.91 -9.66
CA PRO A 67 -29.92 4.20 -10.30
C PRO A 67 -28.51 4.74 -10.01
N VAL A 68 -27.85 5.35 -10.99
CA VAL A 68 -26.45 5.85 -10.88
C VAL A 68 -26.24 6.73 -9.64
N ALA A 69 -27.20 7.62 -9.35
CA ALA A 69 -27.13 8.51 -8.18
C ALA A 69 -27.20 7.79 -6.81
N LYS A 70 -27.52 6.49 -6.78
CA LYS A 70 -27.58 5.65 -5.58
C LYS A 70 -26.46 4.61 -5.52
N ARG A 71 -25.61 4.55 -6.54
CA ARG A 71 -24.47 3.63 -6.58
C ARG A 71 -23.35 4.16 -5.71
N GLY A 72 -22.77 3.31 -4.86
CA GLY A 72 -21.56 3.64 -4.13
C GLY A 72 -20.36 3.88 -5.07
N ALA A 73 -19.32 4.51 -4.59
CA ALA A 73 -18.15 4.89 -5.39
C ALA A 73 -17.51 3.70 -6.14
N LEU A 74 -17.54 2.51 -5.54
CA LEU A 74 -16.88 1.29 -6.05
C LEU A 74 -17.85 0.29 -6.67
N TRP A 75 -19.07 0.72 -6.99
CA TRP A 75 -20.14 -0.16 -7.45
C TRP A 75 -19.72 -0.99 -8.66
N GLY A 76 -19.74 -2.33 -8.48
CA GLY A 76 -19.44 -3.31 -9.51
C GLY A 76 -17.97 -3.58 -9.78
N LEU A 77 -17.03 -2.96 -9.03
CA LEU A 77 -15.60 -3.14 -9.21
C LEU A 77 -15.06 -4.33 -8.42
N PRO A 78 -14.37 -5.30 -9.06
CA PRO A 78 -13.65 -6.36 -8.39
C PRO A 78 -12.50 -5.84 -7.52
N LEU A 79 -12.38 -6.41 -6.30
CA LEU A 79 -11.43 -6.01 -5.26
C LEU A 79 -10.64 -7.21 -4.74
N ALA A 80 -9.31 -7.11 -4.65
CA ALA A 80 -8.49 -8.02 -3.85
C ALA A 80 -8.39 -7.51 -2.40
N VAL A 81 -8.64 -8.41 -1.43
CA VAL A 81 -8.56 -8.10 -0.01
C VAL A 81 -7.27 -8.66 0.55
N LYS A 82 -6.40 -7.80 1.09
CA LYS A 82 -5.14 -8.22 1.72
C LYS A 82 -5.40 -9.25 2.83
N ASP A 83 -4.57 -10.29 2.92
CA ASP A 83 -4.80 -11.39 3.86
C ASP A 83 -4.55 -11.03 5.35
N TYR A 84 -4.32 -9.75 5.65
CA TYR A 84 -4.39 -9.20 7.02
C TYR A 84 -5.76 -8.62 7.37
N ASN A 85 -6.60 -8.33 6.37
CA ASN A 85 -7.95 -7.85 6.60
C ASN A 85 -8.92 -9.03 6.61
N ASP A 86 -9.80 -9.11 7.61
CA ASP A 86 -10.88 -10.08 7.63
C ASP A 86 -11.90 -9.81 6.55
N LEU A 87 -12.30 -10.88 5.87
CA LEU A 87 -13.46 -10.92 4.99
C LEU A 87 -14.38 -12.03 5.49
N ALA A 88 -15.59 -11.69 5.88
CA ALA A 88 -16.55 -12.62 6.45
C ALA A 88 -16.77 -13.85 5.56
N GLY A 89 -16.69 -15.04 6.15
CA GLY A 89 -16.87 -16.31 5.46
C GLY A 89 -15.72 -16.76 4.55
N VAL A 90 -14.63 -15.96 4.45
CA VAL A 90 -13.48 -16.27 3.60
C VAL A 90 -12.23 -16.53 4.45
N ARG A 91 -11.54 -17.63 4.19
CA ARG A 91 -10.30 -18.00 4.89
C ARG A 91 -9.32 -16.82 4.91
N THR A 92 -8.87 -16.43 6.12
CA THR A 92 -7.92 -15.35 6.37
C THR A 92 -6.82 -15.85 7.30
N THR A 93 -5.57 -15.91 6.81
CA THR A 93 -4.48 -16.61 7.49
C THR A 93 -3.44 -15.69 8.13
N TYR A 94 -3.43 -14.40 7.83
CA TYR A 94 -2.38 -13.43 8.22
C TYR A 94 -0.96 -13.89 7.84
N GLY A 95 -0.87 -14.78 6.85
CA GLY A 95 0.37 -15.44 6.44
C GLY A 95 0.95 -16.42 7.45
N SER A 96 0.23 -16.74 8.54
CA SER A 96 0.74 -17.55 9.66
C SER A 96 0.10 -18.95 9.71
N PRO A 97 0.90 -20.01 9.97
CA PRO A 97 0.38 -21.35 10.20
C PRO A 97 -0.61 -21.44 11.37
N ILE A 98 -0.52 -20.52 12.34
CA ILE A 98 -1.43 -20.45 13.48
C ILE A 98 -2.89 -20.27 13.03
N PHE A 99 -3.08 -19.53 11.95
CA PHE A 99 -4.39 -19.17 11.39
C PHE A 99 -4.66 -19.80 10.04
N ALA A 100 -3.95 -20.87 9.67
CA ALA A 100 -4.05 -21.52 8.37
C ALA A 100 -5.48 -21.97 7.98
N THR A 101 -6.35 -22.20 8.94
CA THR A 101 -7.76 -22.62 8.74
C THR A 101 -8.77 -21.61 9.28
N ASN A 102 -8.33 -20.41 9.70
CA ASN A 102 -9.22 -19.41 10.26
C ASN A 102 -10.17 -18.85 9.21
N VAL A 103 -11.47 -18.81 9.54
CA VAL A 103 -12.53 -18.20 8.74
C VAL A 103 -13.28 -17.21 9.62
N PRO A 104 -13.10 -15.91 9.43
CA PRO A 104 -13.77 -14.88 10.23
C PRO A 104 -15.26 -14.83 9.91
N ASN A 105 -16.08 -14.49 10.94
CA ASN A 105 -17.52 -14.33 10.79
C ASN A 105 -17.92 -12.89 10.43
N ILE A 106 -17.01 -11.92 10.57
CA ILE A 106 -17.25 -10.50 10.38
C ILE A 106 -16.10 -9.94 9.54
N SER A 107 -16.41 -9.10 8.56
CA SER A 107 -15.41 -8.33 7.82
C SER A 107 -14.83 -7.21 8.69
N ASP A 108 -13.54 -6.90 8.51
CA ASP A 108 -12.93 -5.71 9.11
C ASP A 108 -13.64 -4.43 8.64
N ALA A 109 -13.62 -3.38 9.46
CA ALA A 109 -14.25 -2.09 9.15
C ALA A 109 -13.88 -1.56 7.75
N THR A 110 -12.59 -1.61 7.40
CA THR A 110 -12.10 -1.24 6.07
C THR A 110 -12.80 -2.03 4.95
N VAL A 111 -12.90 -3.35 5.09
CA VAL A 111 -13.49 -4.22 4.08
C VAL A 111 -14.98 -4.00 3.98
N ALA A 112 -15.67 -3.97 5.12
CA ALA A 112 -17.13 -3.73 5.19
C ALA A 112 -17.52 -2.39 4.54
N GLN A 113 -16.71 -1.35 4.73
CA GLN A 113 -16.95 -0.04 4.11
C GLN A 113 -16.76 -0.07 2.59
N LEU A 114 -15.74 -0.78 2.08
CA LEU A 114 -15.55 -0.96 0.63
C LEU A 114 -16.66 -1.81 0.00
N GLU A 115 -17.12 -2.86 0.68
CA GLU A 115 -18.30 -3.65 0.25
C GLU A 115 -19.58 -2.79 0.23
N ALA A 116 -19.78 -1.95 1.25
CA ALA A 116 -20.90 -1.00 1.29
C ALA A 116 -20.82 0.04 0.17
N ALA A 117 -19.61 0.44 -0.24
CA ALA A 117 -19.38 1.28 -1.42
C ALA A 117 -19.59 0.54 -2.76
N GLY A 118 -19.89 -0.76 -2.73
CA GLY A 118 -20.24 -1.57 -3.89
C GLY A 118 -19.12 -2.36 -4.52
N ALA A 119 -17.94 -2.44 -3.89
CA ALA A 119 -16.85 -3.30 -4.32
C ALA A 119 -17.23 -4.79 -4.21
N ILE A 120 -16.62 -5.62 -5.06
CA ILE A 120 -16.85 -7.07 -5.11
C ILE A 120 -15.53 -7.79 -4.77
N PRO A 121 -15.34 -8.26 -3.52
CA PRO A 121 -14.17 -9.07 -3.16
C PRO A 121 -14.10 -10.34 -4.00
N VAL A 122 -12.94 -10.61 -4.63
CA VAL A 122 -12.70 -11.81 -5.46
C VAL A 122 -11.75 -12.81 -4.81
N GLY A 123 -11.01 -12.38 -3.79
CA GLY A 123 -10.07 -13.24 -3.07
C GLY A 123 -9.17 -12.48 -2.12
N LYS A 124 -8.32 -13.26 -1.42
CA LYS A 124 -7.35 -12.77 -0.45
C LYS A 124 -5.97 -12.67 -1.09
N ALA A 125 -5.36 -11.49 -0.99
CA ALA A 125 -4.03 -11.22 -1.52
C ALA A 125 -2.93 -11.65 -0.55
N ASN A 126 -1.93 -12.36 -1.06
CA ASN A 126 -0.83 -12.93 -0.29
C ASN A 126 -0.03 -11.87 0.47
N VAL A 127 0.48 -12.27 1.64
CA VAL A 127 1.23 -11.43 2.58
C VAL A 127 2.40 -12.21 3.19
N PRO A 128 3.44 -11.59 3.74
CA PRO A 128 4.35 -12.27 4.65
C PRO A 128 3.67 -12.56 5.99
N GLU A 129 4.22 -13.44 6.80
CA GLU A 129 3.75 -13.61 8.17
C GLU A 129 3.93 -12.30 8.97
N TRP A 130 2.84 -11.79 9.55
CA TRP A 130 2.82 -10.67 10.49
C TRP A 130 3.71 -9.46 10.14
N ALA A 131 3.45 -8.81 9.01
CA ALA A 131 4.11 -7.56 8.63
C ALA A 131 5.63 -7.63 8.37
N GLY A 132 6.11 -8.73 7.79
CA GLY A 132 7.40 -8.77 7.08
C GLY A 132 7.39 -7.83 5.87
N ALA A 133 8.57 -7.47 5.36
CA ALA A 133 8.69 -6.54 4.24
C ALA A 133 8.86 -7.23 2.87
N HIS A 134 8.84 -8.57 2.83
CA HIS A 134 8.94 -9.40 1.63
C HIS A 134 7.83 -10.45 1.64
N THR A 135 7.07 -10.59 0.53
CA THR A 135 5.86 -11.41 0.48
C THR A 135 6.16 -12.88 0.22
N PHE A 136 6.44 -13.59 1.30
CA PHE A 136 6.46 -15.03 1.40
C PHE A 136 5.99 -15.47 2.78
N ASN A 137 5.41 -16.65 2.88
CA ASN A 137 4.98 -17.23 4.16
C ASN A 137 4.91 -18.76 4.07
N PRO A 138 4.91 -19.46 5.22
CA PRO A 138 4.89 -20.93 5.24
C PRO A 138 3.53 -21.56 4.84
N VAL A 139 2.44 -20.76 4.72
CA VAL A 139 1.11 -21.26 4.34
C VAL A 139 0.96 -21.32 2.83
N PHE A 140 1.43 -20.31 2.10
CA PHE A 140 1.19 -20.13 0.67
C PHE A 140 2.46 -20.03 -0.18
N GLY A 141 3.64 -19.87 0.44
CA GLY A 141 4.89 -19.64 -0.28
C GLY A 141 5.04 -18.20 -0.79
N HIS A 142 5.88 -18.02 -1.79
CA HIS A 142 6.22 -16.73 -2.38
C HIS A 142 5.13 -16.22 -3.32
N THR A 143 4.92 -14.89 -3.32
CA THR A 143 4.33 -14.17 -4.45
C THR A 143 5.46 -13.70 -5.36
N LEU A 144 5.36 -13.97 -6.66
CA LEU A 144 6.40 -13.70 -7.63
C LEU A 144 6.20 -12.31 -8.27
N ASN A 145 7.29 -11.57 -8.43
CA ASN A 145 7.27 -10.26 -9.08
C ASN A 145 6.99 -10.45 -10.60
N PRO A 146 5.97 -9.81 -11.17
CA PRO A 146 5.59 -10.05 -12.56
C PRO A 146 6.58 -9.46 -13.59
N TRP A 147 7.44 -8.54 -13.18
CA TRP A 147 8.51 -7.97 -14.03
C TRP A 147 9.71 -8.91 -14.14
N ASN A 148 9.98 -9.69 -13.11
CA ASN A 148 10.97 -10.75 -13.08
C ASN A 148 10.64 -11.71 -11.93
N ARG A 149 10.25 -12.94 -12.25
CA ARG A 149 9.76 -13.92 -11.27
C ARG A 149 10.83 -14.38 -10.26
N ASN A 150 12.11 -14.12 -10.54
CA ASN A 150 13.20 -14.40 -9.61
C ASN A 150 13.40 -13.32 -8.55
N MET A 151 12.68 -12.19 -8.67
CA MET A 151 12.79 -11.06 -7.76
C MET A 151 11.64 -10.98 -6.77
N SER A 152 11.88 -10.29 -5.66
CA SER A 152 10.90 -10.00 -4.62
C SER A 152 9.77 -9.11 -5.16
N ALA A 153 8.53 -9.42 -4.80
CA ALA A 153 7.39 -8.53 -5.00
C ALA A 153 7.28 -7.40 -3.95
N GLY A 154 8.24 -7.32 -3.03
CA GLY A 154 8.12 -6.44 -1.86
C GLY A 154 7.05 -6.92 -0.90
N GLY A 155 6.70 -6.08 0.06
CA GLY A 155 5.67 -6.43 1.08
C GLY A 155 5.41 -5.28 2.07
N SER A 156 4.44 -5.51 2.92
CA SER A 156 3.66 -6.74 3.12
C SER A 156 2.44 -6.87 2.19
N SER A 157 2.06 -5.86 1.39
CA SER A 157 0.94 -5.95 0.43
C SER A 157 1.41 -6.41 -0.97
N GLY A 158 2.35 -7.37 -1.04
CA GLY A 158 2.92 -7.82 -2.31
C GLY A 158 1.91 -8.54 -3.20
N GLY A 159 1.05 -9.40 -2.62
CA GLY A 159 -0.04 -10.02 -3.37
C GLY A 159 -0.99 -9.00 -3.99
N SER A 160 -1.34 -7.94 -3.25
CA SER A 160 -2.17 -6.83 -3.75
C SER A 160 -1.51 -6.12 -4.93
N ALA A 161 -0.22 -5.76 -4.79
CA ALA A 161 0.53 -5.07 -5.84
C ALA A 161 0.67 -5.93 -7.11
N VAL A 162 0.97 -7.23 -6.96
CA VAL A 162 1.08 -8.16 -8.09
C VAL A 162 -0.27 -8.39 -8.77
N ALA A 163 -1.37 -8.53 -8.00
CA ALA A 163 -2.70 -8.67 -8.57
C ALA A 163 -3.11 -7.46 -9.42
N LEU A 164 -2.75 -6.25 -8.99
CA LEU A 164 -2.95 -5.02 -9.75
C LEU A 164 -2.05 -4.97 -10.99
N ALA A 165 -0.74 -5.17 -10.83
CA ALA A 165 0.24 -5.09 -11.91
C ALA A 165 -0.02 -6.10 -13.04
N THR A 166 -0.72 -7.18 -12.73
CA THR A 166 -1.07 -8.23 -13.71
C THR A 166 -2.52 -8.14 -14.21
N GLY A 167 -3.30 -7.18 -13.74
CA GLY A 167 -4.69 -6.98 -14.17
C GLY A 167 -5.69 -8.01 -13.63
N MET A 168 -5.34 -8.76 -12.59
CA MET A 168 -6.27 -9.69 -11.93
C MET A 168 -7.35 -8.98 -11.11
N VAL A 169 -7.14 -7.71 -10.78
CA VAL A 169 -8.12 -6.83 -10.13
C VAL A 169 -7.87 -5.39 -10.57
N PHE A 170 -8.86 -4.52 -10.34
CA PHE A 170 -8.73 -3.08 -10.58
C PHE A 170 -8.32 -2.32 -9.33
N LEU A 171 -8.68 -2.81 -8.16
CA LEU A 171 -8.41 -2.22 -6.85
C LEU A 171 -7.96 -3.30 -5.86
N ALA A 172 -7.12 -2.92 -4.88
CA ALA A 172 -6.72 -3.83 -3.83
C ALA A 172 -6.53 -3.11 -2.49
N THR A 173 -6.94 -3.77 -1.39
CA THR A 173 -6.61 -3.25 -0.05
C THR A 173 -5.16 -3.50 0.27
N GLY A 174 -4.58 -2.62 1.06
CA GLY A 174 -3.29 -2.78 1.70
C GLY A 174 -3.29 -2.11 3.05
N ASN A 175 -2.23 -2.34 3.82
CA ASN A 175 -1.94 -1.59 5.03
C ASN A 175 -0.46 -1.28 5.12
N ASP A 176 -0.10 -0.30 5.95
CA ASP A 176 1.25 0.24 6.01
C ASP A 176 1.60 0.59 7.46
N LEU A 177 2.49 -0.21 8.04
CA LEU A 177 3.15 0.08 9.30
C LEU A 177 4.51 0.76 9.07
N GLY A 178 5.29 0.26 8.11
CA GLY A 178 6.63 0.74 7.83
C GLY A 178 6.94 0.93 6.33
N GLY A 179 5.90 0.92 5.47
CA GLY A 179 6.06 1.02 4.02
C GLY A 179 5.26 0.00 3.23
N SER A 180 4.40 -0.78 3.88
CA SER A 180 3.78 -1.97 3.27
C SER A 180 2.67 -1.68 2.22
N LEU A 181 2.31 -0.43 1.97
CA LEU A 181 1.60 0.04 0.77
C LEU A 181 2.58 0.52 -0.30
N ARG A 182 3.61 1.26 0.11
CA ARG A 182 4.54 1.98 -0.75
C ARG A 182 5.61 1.07 -1.35
N VAL A 183 6.25 0.22 -0.53
CA VAL A 183 7.30 -0.72 -0.97
C VAL A 183 6.82 -1.66 -2.08
N PRO A 184 5.72 -2.42 -1.90
CA PRO A 184 5.24 -3.30 -2.97
C PRO A 184 4.72 -2.52 -4.19
N ALA A 185 4.18 -1.31 -4.02
CA ALA A 185 3.80 -0.46 -5.14
C ALA A 185 5.03 -0.09 -5.98
N SER A 186 6.14 0.34 -5.35
CA SER A 186 7.40 0.64 -6.02
C SER A 186 7.94 -0.57 -6.78
N PHE A 187 7.95 -1.75 -6.17
CA PHE A 187 8.53 -2.98 -6.75
C PHE A 187 7.72 -3.56 -7.91
N ASN A 188 6.45 -3.20 -8.03
CA ASN A 188 5.56 -3.74 -9.05
C ASN A 188 5.05 -2.69 -10.06
N GLY A 189 5.50 -1.43 -9.98
CA GLY A 189 5.11 -0.37 -10.91
C GLY A 189 3.65 0.04 -10.80
N VAL A 190 3.08 0.00 -9.59
CA VAL A 190 1.70 0.42 -9.29
C VAL A 190 1.70 1.55 -8.26
N VAL A 191 0.54 2.11 -7.96
CA VAL A 191 0.37 3.20 -7.00
C VAL A 191 -0.15 2.67 -5.67
N GLY A 192 0.52 3.03 -4.57
CA GLY A 192 0.09 2.71 -3.21
C GLY A 192 0.13 3.94 -2.32
N LEU A 193 -0.98 4.24 -1.67
CA LEU A 193 -1.13 5.38 -0.77
C LEU A 193 -1.16 4.92 0.68
N ARG A 194 -0.18 5.37 1.47
CA ARG A 194 -0.29 5.45 2.92
C ARG A 194 -1.06 6.72 3.27
N PRO A 195 -2.32 6.66 3.70
CA PRO A 195 -3.06 7.85 4.13
C PRO A 195 -2.64 8.29 5.54
N SER A 196 -3.12 9.44 5.98
CA SER A 196 -3.02 9.88 7.37
C SER A 196 -3.73 8.91 8.30
N PRO A 197 -3.22 8.67 9.53
CA PRO A 197 -3.90 7.84 10.52
C PRO A 197 -5.36 8.28 10.74
N GLY A 198 -6.30 7.33 10.67
CA GLY A 198 -7.74 7.57 10.80
C GLY A 198 -8.46 8.02 9.52
N ARG A 199 -7.78 8.21 8.39
CA ARG A 199 -8.43 8.52 7.10
C ARG A 199 -9.26 7.34 6.59
N VAL A 200 -8.70 6.13 6.70
CA VAL A 200 -9.39 4.86 6.43
C VAL A 200 -9.54 4.14 7.77
N PRO A 201 -10.75 3.77 8.16
CA PRO A 201 -10.99 3.11 9.44
C PRO A 201 -10.35 1.72 9.46
N ARG A 202 -9.90 1.31 10.66
CA ARG A 202 -9.17 0.06 10.88
C ARG A 202 -10.04 -0.97 11.59
N GLY A 203 -9.65 -2.25 11.48
CA GLY A 203 -10.25 -3.32 12.26
C GLY A 203 -9.83 -3.29 13.74
N GLN A 204 -10.59 -3.98 14.59
CA GLN A 204 -10.47 -3.97 16.08
C GLN A 204 -9.22 -4.71 16.61
N ARG A 205 -8.41 -5.36 15.78
CA ARG A 205 -7.26 -6.15 16.23
C ARG A 205 -6.05 -5.35 16.64
N LEU A 206 -5.98 -4.10 16.19
CA LEU A 206 -4.90 -3.18 16.54
C LEU A 206 -5.26 -2.41 17.80
N PRO A 207 -4.28 -1.99 18.60
CA PRO A 207 -4.55 -1.06 19.69
C PRO A 207 -5.24 0.20 19.16
N SER A 208 -6.36 0.58 19.78
CA SER A 208 -7.27 1.60 19.24
C SER A 208 -6.62 2.95 18.95
N PHE A 209 -5.57 3.32 19.71
CA PHE A 209 -4.85 4.59 19.56
C PHE A 209 -3.47 4.44 18.90
N ASP A 210 -3.14 3.28 18.32
CA ASP A 210 -1.94 3.17 17.49
C ASP A 210 -2.09 4.02 16.22
N THR A 211 -1.05 4.74 15.86
CA THR A 211 -1.02 5.61 14.67
C THR A 211 0.10 5.24 13.69
N LEU A 212 0.85 4.18 13.97
CA LEU A 212 1.87 3.67 13.06
C LEU A 212 1.25 2.86 11.92
N TRP A 213 0.31 1.98 12.25
CA TRP A 213 -0.38 1.14 11.28
C TRP A 213 -1.60 1.88 10.69
N VAL A 214 -1.69 1.93 9.36
CA VAL A 214 -2.84 2.46 8.64
C VAL A 214 -3.30 1.49 7.56
N GLU A 215 -4.59 1.49 7.27
CA GLU A 215 -5.16 0.86 6.08
C GLU A 215 -5.13 1.86 4.91
N GLY A 216 -5.04 1.37 3.67
CA GLY A 216 -5.01 2.28 2.53
C GLY A 216 -5.23 1.60 1.19
N PRO A 217 -5.50 2.41 0.15
CA PRO A 217 -5.79 1.95 -1.20
C PRO A 217 -4.52 1.67 -2.01
N MET A 218 -4.65 0.69 -2.91
CA MET A 218 -3.71 0.45 -4.00
C MET A 218 -4.47 0.37 -5.32
N GLY A 219 -3.89 0.92 -6.38
CA GLY A 219 -4.42 0.95 -7.74
C GLY A 219 -3.32 1.01 -8.79
N ARG A 220 -3.68 0.94 -10.07
CA ARG A 220 -2.69 1.05 -11.15
C ARG A 220 -2.31 2.49 -11.46
N CYS A 221 -3.20 3.43 -11.16
CA CYS A 221 -2.99 4.85 -11.34
C CYS A 221 -3.50 5.66 -10.14
N VAL A 222 -3.16 6.93 -10.09
CA VAL A 222 -3.55 7.83 -8.98
C VAL A 222 -5.06 8.05 -8.94
N GLU A 223 -5.75 8.11 -10.09
CA GLU A 223 -7.22 8.23 -10.14
C GLU A 223 -7.91 7.01 -9.52
N ASP A 224 -7.38 5.80 -9.72
CA ASP A 224 -7.90 4.57 -9.12
C ASP A 224 -7.74 4.57 -7.59
N VAL A 225 -6.58 5.06 -7.10
CA VAL A 225 -6.32 5.23 -5.67
C VAL A 225 -7.27 6.25 -5.05
N ALA A 226 -7.52 7.38 -5.73
CA ALA A 226 -8.48 8.39 -5.29
C ALA A 226 -9.91 7.84 -5.26
N LEU A 227 -10.32 7.09 -6.29
CA LEU A 227 -11.61 6.40 -6.35
C LEU A 227 -11.80 5.41 -5.19
N MET A 228 -10.78 4.60 -4.89
CA MET A 228 -10.83 3.66 -3.78
C MET A 228 -10.86 4.37 -2.42
N LEU A 229 -10.16 5.49 -2.29
CA LEU A 229 -10.19 6.30 -1.08
C LEU A 229 -11.58 6.94 -0.86
N ASP A 230 -12.27 7.34 -1.92
CA ASP A 230 -13.67 7.83 -1.84
C ASP A 230 -14.62 6.76 -1.28
N GLY A 231 -14.38 5.49 -1.59
CA GLY A 231 -15.17 4.38 -1.06
C GLY A 231 -14.74 3.88 0.33
N GLY A 232 -13.49 4.17 0.74
CA GLY A 232 -12.90 3.62 1.96
C GLY A 232 -12.63 4.63 3.07
N ALA A 233 -12.70 5.95 2.80
CA ALA A 233 -12.52 6.99 3.82
C ALA A 233 -13.81 7.24 4.61
N GLY A 234 -13.66 7.70 5.85
CA GLY A 234 -14.79 8.11 6.66
C GLY A 234 -14.73 7.61 8.10
N GLN A 235 -15.72 8.01 8.89
CA GLN A 235 -15.81 7.64 10.29
C GLN A 235 -16.38 6.22 10.45
N HIS A 236 -15.88 5.47 11.43
CA HIS A 236 -16.39 4.16 11.81
C HIS A 236 -16.38 4.03 13.35
N PRO A 237 -17.48 3.50 13.96
CA PRO A 237 -17.60 3.41 15.42
C PRO A 237 -16.47 2.61 16.10
N ASP A 238 -15.91 1.62 15.42
CA ASP A 238 -14.87 0.73 15.97
C ASP A 238 -13.46 1.34 15.90
N ASP A 239 -13.28 2.46 15.22
CA ASP A 239 -12.00 3.17 15.13
C ASP A 239 -12.10 4.60 15.67
N PRO A 240 -11.69 4.86 16.92
CA PRO A 240 -11.80 6.19 17.53
C PRO A 240 -10.89 7.24 16.87
N LEU A 241 -9.92 6.83 16.04
CA LEU A 241 -9.09 7.74 15.26
C LEU A 241 -9.71 8.14 13.93
N SER A 242 -10.73 7.41 13.47
CA SER A 242 -11.39 7.70 12.20
C SER A 242 -12.13 9.03 12.24
N PHE A 243 -12.17 9.71 11.10
CA PHE A 243 -12.79 11.03 10.95
C PHE A 243 -13.48 11.17 9.60
N ASP A 244 -14.36 12.17 9.49
CA ASP A 244 -15.22 12.37 8.34
C ASP A 244 -14.47 12.46 7.02
N SER A 245 -15.08 11.95 5.96
CA SER A 245 -14.65 12.18 4.58
C SER A 245 -14.78 13.66 4.21
N PRO A 246 -13.95 14.18 3.28
CA PRO A 246 -14.13 15.53 2.78
C PRO A 246 -15.47 15.67 2.04
N HIS A 247 -16.00 16.91 2.01
CA HIS A 247 -17.27 17.19 1.32
C HIS A 247 -17.21 16.91 -0.20
N ARG A 248 -16.06 17.16 -0.82
CA ARG A 248 -15.77 16.80 -2.22
C ARG A 248 -14.97 15.51 -2.25
N SER A 249 -15.32 14.62 -3.18
CA SER A 249 -14.58 13.36 -3.34
C SER A 249 -13.12 13.62 -3.71
N PHE A 250 -12.22 12.70 -3.35
CA PHE A 250 -10.80 12.79 -3.72
C PHE A 250 -10.63 12.77 -5.23
N ARG A 251 -11.45 11.98 -5.95
CA ARG A 251 -11.43 11.94 -7.41
C ARG A 251 -11.85 13.27 -8.04
N GLU A 252 -12.86 13.95 -7.52
CA GLU A 252 -13.25 15.30 -8.00
C GLU A 252 -12.15 16.33 -7.79
N GLN A 253 -11.38 16.23 -6.71
CA GLN A 253 -10.29 17.14 -6.39
C GLN A 253 -9.09 17.01 -7.34
N LEU A 254 -8.94 15.90 -8.09
CA LEU A 254 -7.84 15.72 -9.05
C LEU A 254 -7.86 16.75 -10.18
N GLY A 255 -9.04 17.22 -10.58
CA GLY A 255 -9.22 18.22 -11.64
C GLY A 255 -8.95 19.67 -11.22
N ASP A 256 -8.66 19.94 -9.96
CA ASP A 256 -8.40 21.30 -9.48
C ASP A 256 -7.05 21.84 -9.98
N THR A 257 -6.95 23.14 -10.22
CA THR A 257 -5.78 23.81 -10.81
C THR A 257 -4.65 24.16 -9.82
N GLY A 258 -4.87 23.95 -8.53
CA GLY A 258 -3.89 24.26 -7.47
C GLY A 258 -2.71 23.29 -7.44
N LEU A 259 -1.72 23.46 -8.31
CA LEU A 259 -0.51 22.65 -8.33
C LEU A 259 0.52 23.11 -7.28
N PRO A 260 1.40 22.21 -6.81
CA PRO A 260 2.44 22.57 -5.85
C PRO A 260 3.42 23.58 -6.46
N LYS A 261 3.81 24.60 -5.68
CA LYS A 261 4.72 25.66 -6.13
C LYS A 261 6.14 25.46 -5.62
N ARG A 262 6.30 25.00 -4.38
CA ARG A 262 7.61 24.76 -3.77
C ARG A 262 7.69 23.34 -3.28
N VAL A 263 8.59 22.57 -3.86
CA VAL A 263 8.72 21.14 -3.58
C VAL A 263 10.15 20.80 -3.20
N ALA A 264 10.32 20.00 -2.14
CA ALA A 264 11.62 19.56 -1.70
C ALA A 264 11.91 18.12 -2.19
N PHE A 265 13.18 17.84 -2.41
CA PHE A 265 13.69 16.49 -2.67
C PHE A 265 14.83 16.19 -1.69
N SER A 266 14.77 15.02 -1.06
CA SER A 266 15.83 14.46 -0.26
C SER A 266 16.16 13.05 -0.76
N PRO A 267 17.40 12.76 -1.17
CA PRO A 267 17.75 11.46 -1.72
C PRO A 267 17.69 10.32 -0.68
N ASP A 268 17.86 10.62 0.60
CA ASP A 268 18.09 9.65 1.67
C ASP A 268 17.52 10.08 3.04
N LEU A 269 16.76 11.17 3.09
CA LEU A 269 16.28 11.84 4.31
C LEU A 269 17.40 12.21 5.30
N GLY A 270 18.67 12.22 4.85
CA GLY A 270 19.84 12.47 5.69
C GLY A 270 20.12 11.38 6.74
N ALA A 271 19.49 10.21 6.66
CA ALA A 271 19.51 9.20 7.71
C ALA A 271 19.55 7.74 7.22
N VAL A 272 19.45 7.49 5.92
CA VAL A 272 19.26 6.14 5.37
C VAL A 272 20.23 5.88 4.22
N PRO A 273 20.98 4.75 4.18
CA PRO A 273 21.78 4.38 3.03
C PRO A 273 20.90 4.13 1.80
N MET A 274 21.44 4.43 0.61
CA MET A 274 20.69 4.39 -0.65
C MET A 274 21.55 3.86 -1.78
N GLU A 275 21.01 2.92 -2.58
CA GLU A 275 21.64 2.47 -3.80
C GLU A 275 21.78 3.63 -4.81
N PRO A 276 22.97 3.86 -5.39
CA PRO A 276 23.22 5.00 -6.27
C PRO A 276 22.29 5.07 -7.50
N GLU A 277 21.93 3.93 -8.07
CA GLU A 277 21.01 3.85 -9.21
C GLU A 277 19.63 4.37 -8.82
N ILE A 278 19.09 3.94 -7.68
CA ILE A 278 17.78 4.38 -7.14
C ILE A 278 17.81 5.88 -6.85
N ALA A 279 18.86 6.37 -6.19
CA ALA A 279 19.02 7.79 -5.91
C ALA A 279 19.02 8.63 -7.20
N THR A 280 19.72 8.18 -8.25
CA THR A 280 19.82 8.87 -9.54
C THR A 280 18.47 8.91 -10.27
N ILE A 281 17.77 7.78 -10.37
CA ILE A 281 16.44 7.70 -11.02
C ILE A 281 15.45 8.63 -10.31
N CYS A 282 15.41 8.57 -8.97
CA CYS A 282 14.50 9.40 -8.18
C CYS A 282 14.86 10.90 -8.22
N ALA A 283 16.15 11.27 -8.25
CA ALA A 283 16.57 12.65 -8.41
C ALA A 283 16.14 13.24 -9.76
N ASN A 284 16.34 12.48 -10.85
CA ASN A 284 15.89 12.87 -12.18
C ASN A 284 14.36 13.04 -12.23
N ALA A 285 13.63 12.10 -11.67
CA ALA A 285 12.17 12.17 -11.58
C ALA A 285 11.71 13.37 -10.74
N ALA A 286 12.36 13.63 -9.61
CA ALA A 286 12.04 14.77 -8.75
C ALA A 286 12.24 16.10 -9.50
N GLN A 287 13.27 16.23 -10.33
CA GLN A 287 13.50 17.43 -11.11
C GLN A 287 12.38 17.72 -12.13
N ARG A 288 11.70 16.69 -12.64
CA ARG A 288 10.60 16.87 -13.61
C ARG A 288 9.36 17.57 -13.04
N PHE A 289 9.25 17.74 -11.70
CA PHE A 289 8.21 18.59 -11.12
C PHE A 289 8.31 20.07 -11.57
N THR A 290 9.46 20.51 -12.10
CA THR A 290 9.58 21.80 -12.76
C THR A 290 8.69 21.92 -14.02
N GLU A 291 8.31 20.80 -14.65
CA GLU A 291 7.37 20.79 -15.79
C GLU A 291 5.94 21.20 -15.37
N LEU A 292 5.61 21.07 -14.07
CA LEU A 292 4.38 21.60 -13.47
C LEU A 292 4.52 23.06 -12.98
N GLY A 293 5.66 23.69 -13.21
CA GLY A 293 5.95 25.05 -12.74
C GLY A 293 6.37 25.15 -11.26
N ALA A 294 6.78 24.04 -10.64
CA ALA A 294 7.24 24.03 -9.25
C ALA A 294 8.73 24.37 -9.14
N ASP A 295 9.08 25.14 -8.09
CA ASP A 295 10.47 25.32 -7.64
C ASP A 295 10.93 24.07 -6.89
N VAL A 296 11.95 23.39 -7.38
CA VAL A 296 12.52 22.17 -6.82
C VAL A 296 13.74 22.49 -5.98
N HIS A 297 13.71 22.16 -4.70
CA HIS A 297 14.78 22.42 -3.73
C HIS A 297 15.36 21.11 -3.19
N SER A 298 16.69 21.04 -3.04
CA SER A 298 17.36 19.94 -2.34
C SER A 298 17.38 20.26 -0.84
N VAL A 299 16.40 19.74 -0.10
CA VAL A 299 16.24 20.00 1.35
C VAL A 299 15.71 18.74 2.02
N SER A 300 16.28 18.42 3.18
CA SER A 300 15.82 17.35 4.07
C SER A 300 15.45 17.91 5.43
N PRO A 301 14.26 17.57 5.98
CA PRO A 301 14.00 17.75 7.41
C PRO A 301 14.96 16.88 8.23
N ASP A 302 15.17 17.24 9.51
CA ASP A 302 16.01 16.43 10.40
C ASP A 302 15.27 15.17 10.91
N PHE A 303 15.69 14.01 10.41
CA PHE A 303 15.22 12.69 10.81
C PHE A 303 16.16 11.97 11.81
N SER A 304 17.08 12.69 12.48
CA SER A 304 18.00 12.09 13.45
C SER A 304 17.28 11.22 14.49
N GLY A 305 17.75 10.00 14.72
CA GLY A 305 17.21 9.06 15.70
C GLY A 305 15.90 8.37 15.27
N VAL A 306 15.43 8.58 14.03
CA VAL A 306 14.16 8.01 13.55
C VAL A 306 14.18 6.49 13.49
N ILE A 307 15.32 5.88 13.12
CA ILE A 307 15.45 4.43 12.98
C ILE A 307 15.24 3.74 14.33
N ASP A 308 15.99 4.15 15.35
CA ASP A 308 15.89 3.58 16.71
C ASP A 308 14.51 3.82 17.33
N ALA A 309 13.94 5.01 17.12
CA ALA A 309 12.62 5.35 17.63
C ALA A 309 11.54 4.48 16.97
N PHE A 310 11.57 4.30 15.65
CA PHE A 310 10.63 3.41 14.96
C PHE A 310 10.77 1.96 15.41
N GLN A 311 11.99 1.44 15.46
CA GLN A 311 12.26 0.08 15.91
C GLN A 311 11.74 -0.18 17.34
N THR A 312 11.88 0.82 18.23
CA THR A 312 11.36 0.75 19.61
C THR A 312 9.84 0.74 19.63
N LEU A 313 9.17 1.67 18.95
CA LEU A 313 7.70 1.75 18.95
C LEU A 313 7.06 0.56 18.24
N ARG A 314 7.68 0.09 17.13
CA ARG A 314 7.24 -1.12 16.45
C ARG A 314 7.35 -2.36 17.34
N ALA A 315 8.47 -2.52 18.03
CA ALA A 315 8.67 -3.64 18.96
C ALA A 315 7.67 -3.61 20.14
N HIS A 316 7.41 -2.42 20.69
CA HIS A 316 6.38 -2.21 21.72
C HIS A 316 4.98 -2.63 21.22
N LEU A 317 4.60 -2.21 20.02
CA LEU A 317 3.33 -2.56 19.38
C LEU A 317 3.22 -4.10 19.22
N PHE A 318 4.25 -4.74 18.67
CA PHE A 318 4.26 -6.19 18.46
C PHE A 318 4.20 -7.00 19.76
N ALA A 319 4.92 -6.57 20.79
CA ALA A 319 4.83 -7.19 22.10
C ALA A 319 3.39 -7.13 22.64
N GLY A 320 2.74 -5.97 22.57
CA GLY A 320 1.35 -5.80 23.02
C GLY A 320 0.35 -6.68 22.27
N MET A 321 0.54 -6.86 20.97
CA MET A 321 -0.37 -7.64 20.13
C MET A 321 -0.11 -9.16 20.20
N MET A 322 1.15 -9.57 20.27
CA MET A 322 1.54 -10.94 19.91
C MET A 322 2.16 -11.75 21.06
N GLU A 323 2.38 -11.16 22.23
CA GLU A 323 2.87 -11.90 23.41
C GLU A 323 2.04 -13.16 23.73
N PRO A 324 0.69 -13.15 23.70
CA PRO A 324 -0.10 -14.36 23.94
C PRO A 324 0.18 -15.48 22.92
N LEU A 325 0.36 -15.12 21.65
CA LEU A 325 0.68 -16.09 20.59
C LEU A 325 2.11 -16.63 20.74
N LEU A 326 3.06 -15.79 21.14
CA LEU A 326 4.43 -16.23 21.40
C LEU A 326 4.46 -17.29 22.53
N LYS A 327 3.67 -17.11 23.59
CA LYS A 327 3.59 -18.05 24.71
C LYS A 327 3.02 -19.42 24.32
N THR A 328 2.07 -19.44 23.40
CA THR A 328 1.31 -20.66 23.06
C THR A 328 1.78 -21.33 21.77
N HIS A 329 2.32 -20.56 20.81
CA HIS A 329 2.59 -21.03 19.43
C HIS A 329 4.00 -20.69 18.94
N ARG A 330 4.97 -20.44 19.82
CA ARG A 330 6.34 -20.02 19.48
C ARG A 330 6.96 -20.76 18.28
N LYS A 331 6.75 -22.07 18.18
CA LYS A 331 7.34 -22.91 17.10
C LYS A 331 6.75 -22.66 15.71
N LEU A 332 5.61 -21.99 15.65
CA LEU A 332 4.90 -21.67 14.41
C LEU A 332 5.13 -20.22 13.94
N ILE A 333 5.87 -19.42 14.70
CA ILE A 333 6.14 -18.00 14.41
C ILE A 333 7.53 -17.87 13.79
N ALA A 334 7.65 -17.06 12.74
CA ALA A 334 8.92 -16.78 12.08
C ALA A 334 9.96 -16.15 13.03
N PRO A 335 11.26 -16.48 12.87
CA PRO A 335 12.31 -16.00 13.79
C PRO A 335 12.38 -14.48 13.92
N GLU A 336 12.19 -13.74 12.83
CA GLU A 336 12.21 -12.28 12.80
C GLU A 336 11.05 -11.66 13.61
N ILE A 337 9.90 -12.32 13.59
CA ILE A 337 8.74 -11.89 14.37
C ILE A 337 8.97 -12.18 15.85
N ILE A 338 9.50 -13.35 16.19
CA ILE A 338 9.90 -13.69 17.57
C ILE A 338 10.90 -12.63 18.09
N TRP A 339 11.96 -12.36 17.32
CA TRP A 339 12.95 -11.34 17.69
C TRP A 339 12.30 -9.98 18.00
N ASN A 340 11.37 -9.54 17.16
CA ASN A 340 10.71 -8.25 17.34
C ASN A 340 9.80 -8.21 18.57
N ILE A 341 9.07 -9.31 18.86
CA ILE A 341 8.24 -9.43 20.07
C ILE A 341 9.15 -9.41 21.32
N GLU A 342 10.23 -10.20 21.33
CA GLU A 342 11.15 -10.29 22.48
C GLU A 342 11.87 -8.95 22.73
N LYS A 343 12.28 -8.24 21.66
CA LYS A 343 12.78 -6.87 21.77
C LYS A 343 11.76 -5.97 22.47
N GLY A 344 10.49 -6.06 22.09
CA GLY A 344 9.41 -5.28 22.71
C GLY A 344 9.18 -5.59 24.17
N LEU A 345 9.22 -6.88 24.55
CA LEU A 345 9.07 -7.32 25.94
C LEU A 345 10.24 -6.89 26.83
N ALA A 346 11.43 -6.66 26.27
CA ALA A 346 12.60 -6.19 26.99
C ALA A 346 12.65 -4.65 27.18
N LEU A 347 11.74 -3.89 26.57
CA LEU A 347 11.73 -2.43 26.63
C LEU A 347 11.33 -1.93 28.04
N SER A 348 12.05 -0.91 28.50
CA SER A 348 11.63 -0.11 29.66
C SER A 348 10.66 1.01 29.24
N ALA A 349 9.90 1.53 30.20
CA ALA A 349 9.07 2.72 29.98
C ALA A 349 9.91 3.92 29.51
N ALA A 350 11.18 3.99 29.90
CA ALA A 350 12.11 5.03 29.45
C ALA A 350 12.41 4.92 27.95
N ASN A 351 12.62 3.71 27.41
CA ASN A 351 12.85 3.51 25.97
C ASN A 351 11.66 4.01 25.15
N VAL A 352 10.43 3.63 25.53
CA VAL A 352 9.21 4.06 24.83
C VAL A 352 9.04 5.57 24.91
N ARG A 353 9.20 6.16 26.10
CA ARG A 353 9.13 7.62 26.30
C ARG A 353 10.11 8.37 25.40
N ASP A 354 11.36 7.90 25.31
CA ASP A 354 12.40 8.60 24.54
C ASP A 354 12.15 8.43 23.02
N ALA A 355 11.65 7.30 22.57
CA ALA A 355 11.20 7.08 21.20
C ALA A 355 10.02 8.02 20.84
N GLU A 356 9.04 8.20 21.73
CA GLU A 356 7.92 9.13 21.52
C GLU A 356 8.37 10.62 21.53
N ARG A 357 9.42 10.97 22.25
CA ARG A 357 10.03 12.31 22.16
C ARG A 357 10.64 12.56 20.79
N VAL A 358 11.38 11.59 20.24
CA VAL A 358 11.91 11.66 18.87
C VAL A 358 10.78 11.79 17.86
N ARG A 359 9.74 10.98 17.98
CA ARG A 359 8.55 11.04 17.11
C ARG A 359 7.88 12.42 17.17
N THR A 360 7.68 12.95 18.37
CA THR A 360 7.09 14.29 18.57
C THR A 360 7.92 15.36 17.88
N ARG A 361 9.25 15.34 18.05
CA ARG A 361 10.17 16.28 17.38
C ARG A 361 10.03 16.22 15.86
N ILE A 362 10.07 15.03 15.29
CA ILE A 362 9.94 14.83 13.83
C ILE A 362 8.59 15.35 13.33
N THR A 363 7.49 15.05 14.03
CA THR A 363 6.15 15.53 13.65
C THR A 363 6.08 17.06 13.65
N GLN A 364 6.65 17.71 14.66
CA GLN A 364 6.71 19.19 14.74
C GLN A 364 7.58 19.79 13.63
N GLN A 365 8.72 19.18 13.32
CA GLN A 365 9.58 19.60 12.21
C GLN A 365 8.88 19.48 10.86
N MET A 366 8.11 18.40 10.63
CA MET A 366 7.33 18.28 9.42
C MET A 366 6.21 19.31 9.32
N ALA A 367 5.56 19.67 10.43
CA ALA A 367 4.57 20.76 10.44
C ALA A 367 5.21 22.10 9.99
N THR A 368 6.35 22.47 10.58
CA THR A 368 7.10 23.68 10.19
C THR A 368 7.62 23.59 8.75
N PHE A 369 8.08 22.42 8.31
CA PHE A 369 8.54 22.21 6.94
C PHE A 369 7.42 22.51 5.93
N PHE A 370 6.20 22.03 6.18
CA PHE A 370 5.05 22.26 5.30
C PHE A 370 4.45 23.68 5.37
N GLU A 371 4.98 24.58 6.19
CA GLU A 371 4.72 26.03 6.07
C GLU A 371 5.47 26.65 4.88
N GLN A 372 6.59 26.02 4.46
CA GLN A 372 7.47 26.54 3.42
C GLN A 372 7.39 25.73 2.12
N TYR A 373 7.06 24.44 2.20
CA TYR A 373 7.00 23.51 1.08
C TYR A 373 5.62 22.86 0.96
N ASP A 374 5.20 22.59 -0.26
CA ASP A 374 3.93 21.93 -0.53
C ASP A 374 4.08 20.39 -0.45
N LEU A 375 5.25 19.88 -0.88
CA LEU A 375 5.57 18.44 -0.89
C LEU A 375 7.02 18.18 -0.48
N LEU A 376 7.26 17.05 0.18
CA LEU A 376 8.56 16.41 0.30
C LEU A 376 8.60 15.18 -0.60
N ARG A 377 9.72 14.91 -1.27
CA ARG A 377 9.91 13.73 -2.10
C ARG A 377 11.23 13.06 -1.75
N CYS A 378 11.23 11.73 -1.82
CA CYS A 378 12.41 10.89 -1.66
C CYS A 378 12.20 9.57 -2.42
N PRO A 379 13.22 8.73 -2.61
CA PRO A 379 13.01 7.36 -3.09
C PRO A 379 12.00 6.61 -2.22
N THR A 380 11.20 5.72 -2.81
CA THR A 380 10.29 4.89 -2.02
C THR A 380 11.05 3.82 -1.24
N VAL A 381 12.06 3.22 -1.84
CA VAL A 381 12.84 2.12 -1.24
C VAL A 381 14.32 2.38 -1.50
N SER A 382 15.18 1.93 -0.58
CA SER A 382 16.63 2.12 -0.68
C SER A 382 17.29 1.23 -1.74
N VAL A 383 16.63 0.15 -2.16
CA VAL A 383 17.13 -0.87 -3.08
C VAL A 383 16.10 -1.19 -4.16
N PRO A 384 16.51 -1.70 -5.34
CA PRO A 384 15.59 -2.28 -6.31
C PRO A 384 15.01 -3.62 -5.81
N PRO A 385 14.03 -4.23 -6.50
CA PRO A 385 13.63 -5.60 -6.25
C PRO A 385 14.86 -6.53 -6.22
N PHE A 386 15.01 -7.29 -5.14
CA PHE A 386 16.14 -8.19 -4.88
C PHE A 386 15.74 -9.67 -5.10
N PRO A 387 16.67 -10.62 -5.18
CA PRO A 387 16.36 -12.03 -5.36
C PRO A 387 15.38 -12.55 -4.31
N ARG A 388 14.29 -13.20 -4.74
CA ARG A 388 13.19 -13.66 -3.87
C ARG A 388 13.62 -14.65 -2.79
N GLU A 389 14.76 -15.35 -3.00
CA GLU A 389 15.27 -16.33 -2.04
C GLU A 389 15.91 -15.67 -0.81
N LEU A 390 16.28 -14.38 -0.92
CA LEU A 390 16.76 -13.62 0.21
C LEU A 390 15.56 -13.24 1.10
N ARG A 391 15.66 -13.52 2.39
CA ARG A 391 14.62 -13.15 3.35
C ARG A 391 14.51 -11.64 3.54
N TYR A 392 15.64 -10.95 3.47
CA TYR A 392 15.77 -9.48 3.55
C TYR A 392 17.13 -9.05 2.98
N VAL A 393 17.30 -7.75 2.81
CA VAL A 393 18.54 -7.15 2.32
C VAL A 393 19.49 -6.95 3.50
N GLU A 394 20.70 -7.52 3.40
CA GLU A 394 21.73 -7.47 4.44
C GLU A 394 22.76 -6.35 4.23
N GLU A 395 22.79 -5.73 3.03
CA GLU A 395 23.72 -4.66 2.69
C GLU A 395 23.07 -3.68 1.71
N ILE A 396 23.31 -2.37 1.87
CA ILE A 396 22.85 -1.29 0.98
C ILE A 396 24.05 -0.42 0.65
N ALA A 397 24.42 -0.30 -0.62
CA ALA A 397 25.56 0.51 -1.08
C ALA A 397 26.87 0.27 -0.29
N GLY A 398 27.16 -0.99 0.04
CA GLY A 398 28.36 -1.39 0.79
C GLY A 398 28.23 -1.21 2.32
N GLN A 399 27.07 -0.86 2.84
CA GLN A 399 26.81 -0.72 4.27
C GLN A 399 25.89 -1.85 4.76
N ALA A 400 26.35 -2.61 5.76
CA ALA A 400 25.56 -3.66 6.38
C ALA A 400 24.31 -3.09 7.07
N THR A 401 23.20 -3.83 6.99
CA THR A 401 21.97 -3.53 7.74
C THR A 401 22.00 -4.20 9.11
N ASP A 402 21.49 -3.52 10.13
CA ASP A 402 21.45 -4.06 11.50
C ASP A 402 20.23 -4.97 11.74
N THR A 403 19.15 -4.74 10.98
CA THR A 403 17.90 -5.49 11.15
C THR A 403 17.25 -5.85 9.80
N TYR A 404 16.37 -6.83 9.83
CA TYR A 404 15.67 -7.34 8.65
C TYR A 404 14.72 -6.33 7.95
N ILE A 405 14.51 -5.13 8.52
CA ILE A 405 13.66 -4.07 7.96
C ILE A 405 14.42 -2.76 7.68
N ASP A 406 15.72 -2.70 7.88
CA ASP A 406 16.46 -1.43 7.69
C ASP A 406 16.48 -0.98 6.22
N TRP A 407 16.39 -1.92 5.28
CA TRP A 407 16.29 -1.62 3.86
C TRP A 407 15.02 -0.86 3.44
N ILE A 408 14.01 -0.78 4.32
CA ILE A 408 12.82 0.06 4.15
C ILE A 408 12.80 1.27 5.10
N ALA A 409 13.96 1.63 5.66
CA ALA A 409 14.04 2.72 6.65
C ALA A 409 13.51 4.05 6.10
N ILE A 410 13.68 4.32 4.82
CA ILE A 410 13.18 5.54 4.18
C ILE A 410 11.64 5.63 4.22
N THR A 411 10.92 4.51 4.15
CA THR A 411 9.46 4.50 4.28
C THR A 411 9.00 4.59 5.72
N PHE A 412 9.63 3.86 6.65
CA PHE A 412 9.19 3.94 8.04
C PHE A 412 9.60 5.26 8.73
N ALA A 413 10.63 5.95 8.25
CA ALA A 413 10.90 7.32 8.68
C ALA A 413 9.69 8.24 8.43
N ILE A 414 9.07 8.13 7.27
CA ILE A 414 7.85 8.87 6.95
C ILE A 414 6.64 8.37 7.75
N THR A 415 6.56 7.09 8.06
CA THR A 415 5.53 6.55 8.98
C THR A 415 5.50 7.31 10.31
N MET A 416 6.68 7.65 10.86
CA MET A 416 6.81 8.37 12.14
C MET A 416 6.23 9.77 12.12
N THR A 417 6.07 10.37 10.95
CA THR A 417 5.53 11.74 10.80
C THR A 417 4.01 11.83 10.89
N GLY A 418 3.28 10.72 10.63
CA GLY A 418 1.83 10.73 10.48
C GLY A 418 1.33 11.40 9.19
N CYS A 419 2.21 11.84 8.30
CA CYS A 419 1.87 12.43 7.02
C CYS A 419 1.41 11.38 6.01
N PRO A 420 0.49 11.71 5.09
CA PRO A 420 0.16 10.84 3.96
C PRO A 420 1.32 10.79 2.98
N ALA A 421 1.56 9.61 2.39
CA ALA A 421 2.63 9.40 1.44
C ALA A 421 2.21 8.38 0.37
N LEU A 422 2.54 8.68 -0.88
CA LEU A 422 2.21 7.87 -2.04
C LEU A 422 3.49 7.42 -2.74
N SER A 423 3.56 6.15 -3.15
CA SER A 423 4.59 5.68 -4.09
C SER A 423 4.08 5.84 -5.51
N LEU A 424 4.76 6.66 -6.30
CA LEU A 424 4.48 6.91 -7.71
C LEU A 424 5.53 6.22 -8.57
N PRO A 425 5.19 5.37 -9.54
CA PRO A 425 6.14 4.80 -10.49
C PRO A 425 6.80 5.93 -11.31
N VAL A 426 8.13 5.98 -11.38
CA VAL A 426 8.86 7.09 -12.02
C VAL A 426 9.99 6.65 -12.97
N GLY A 427 10.31 5.38 -13.02
CA GLY A 427 11.38 4.85 -13.87
C GLY A 427 11.56 3.36 -13.67
N VAL A 428 12.53 2.84 -14.40
CA VAL A 428 13.01 1.46 -14.28
C VAL A 428 14.52 1.45 -14.12
N THR A 429 15.05 0.46 -13.43
CA THR A 429 16.49 0.20 -13.35
C THR A 429 17.06 -0.22 -14.70
N ALA A 430 18.38 -0.28 -14.83
CA ALA A 430 19.05 -0.83 -16.01
C ALA A 430 18.64 -2.29 -16.30
N SER A 431 18.22 -3.03 -15.28
CA SER A 431 17.67 -4.39 -15.40
C SER A 431 16.17 -4.43 -15.70
N GLY A 432 15.49 -3.31 -15.93
CA GLY A 432 14.08 -3.22 -16.29
C GLY A 432 13.11 -3.35 -15.10
N LEU A 433 13.58 -3.25 -13.86
CA LEU A 433 12.75 -3.36 -12.66
C LEU A 433 12.18 -1.99 -12.24
N PRO A 434 10.91 -1.88 -11.84
CA PRO A 434 10.28 -0.62 -11.49
C PRO A 434 10.93 0.10 -10.30
N VAL A 435 10.90 1.43 -10.34
CA VAL A 435 11.34 2.31 -9.27
C VAL A 435 10.23 3.31 -8.95
N GLY A 436 9.92 3.45 -7.65
CA GLY A 436 8.94 4.40 -7.13
C GLY A 436 9.58 5.60 -6.47
N LEU A 437 9.01 6.79 -6.72
CA LEU A 437 9.26 8.01 -5.96
C LEU A 437 8.20 8.14 -4.86
N GLN A 438 8.64 8.28 -3.63
CA GLN A 438 7.74 8.58 -2.52
C GLN A 438 7.45 10.07 -2.49
N VAL A 439 6.18 10.43 -2.61
CA VAL A 439 5.68 11.80 -2.51
C VAL A 439 4.90 11.95 -1.22
N ILE A 440 5.26 12.90 -0.37
CA ILE A 440 4.74 13.12 0.97
C ILE A 440 4.03 14.47 1.01
N GLY A 441 2.78 14.48 1.46
CA GLY A 441 1.98 15.68 1.70
C GLY A 441 1.87 16.03 3.18
N ARG A 442 1.30 17.20 3.48
CA ARG A 442 0.99 17.58 4.86
C ARG A 442 -0.03 16.63 5.50
N ALA A 443 -0.01 16.51 6.81
CA ALA A 443 -0.97 15.68 7.54
C ALA A 443 -2.41 16.03 7.15
N ARG A 444 -3.21 15.00 6.85
CA ARG A 444 -4.61 15.09 6.36
C ARG A 444 -4.77 15.80 5.00
N GLY A 445 -3.69 15.97 4.25
CA GLY A 445 -3.66 16.61 2.92
C GLY A 445 -3.71 15.63 1.75
N GLU A 446 -4.45 14.53 1.86
CA GLU A 446 -4.53 13.50 0.81
C GLU A 446 -5.01 14.07 -0.52
N GLY A 447 -5.98 14.99 -0.53
CA GLY A 447 -6.51 15.60 -1.75
C GLY A 447 -5.44 16.34 -2.55
N ASP A 448 -4.65 17.21 -1.88
CA ASP A 448 -3.55 17.97 -2.50
C ASP A 448 -2.43 17.04 -3.00
N LEU A 449 -2.10 16.00 -2.19
CA LEU A 449 -1.11 14.99 -2.55
C LEU A 449 -1.53 14.22 -3.80
N LEU A 450 -2.75 13.69 -3.82
CA LEU A 450 -3.29 12.92 -4.95
C LEU A 450 -3.35 13.79 -6.21
N ARG A 451 -3.82 15.04 -6.13
CA ARG A 451 -3.85 15.98 -7.25
C ARG A 451 -2.46 16.20 -7.84
N ALA A 452 -1.47 16.49 -7.02
CA ALA A 452 -0.09 16.70 -7.48
C ALA A 452 0.45 15.43 -8.17
N CYS A 453 0.25 14.25 -7.57
CA CYS A 453 0.70 12.98 -8.13
C CYS A 453 -0.04 12.63 -9.43
N HIS A 454 -1.33 12.93 -9.55
CA HIS A 454 -2.12 12.69 -10.76
C HIS A 454 -1.58 13.48 -11.96
N HIS A 455 -1.23 14.75 -11.75
CA HIS A 455 -0.62 15.55 -12.81
C HIS A 455 0.79 15.05 -13.19
N MET A 456 1.58 14.57 -12.21
CA MET A 456 2.91 14.01 -12.48
C MET A 456 2.85 12.66 -13.19
N GLU A 457 1.83 11.86 -12.94
CA GLU A 457 1.68 10.53 -13.52
C GLU A 457 1.68 10.57 -15.05
N SER A 458 1.01 11.56 -15.65
CA SER A 458 0.97 11.76 -17.10
C SER A 458 2.35 12.12 -17.70
N ILE A 459 3.25 12.70 -16.90
CA ILE A 459 4.61 13.06 -17.34
C ILE A 459 5.52 11.82 -17.36
N PHE A 460 5.35 10.89 -16.39
CA PHE A 460 6.19 9.69 -16.32
C PHE A 460 5.73 8.55 -17.23
N ASP A 461 4.44 8.46 -17.51
CA ASP A 461 3.78 7.46 -18.39
C ASP A 461 4.11 6.00 -18.07
N LEU A 462 4.48 5.69 -16.81
CA LEU A 462 4.83 4.32 -16.40
C LEU A 462 3.62 3.47 -16.04
N THR A 463 2.51 4.09 -15.70
CA THR A 463 1.26 3.37 -15.42
C THR A 463 0.65 2.76 -16.68
N SER A 464 1.03 3.24 -17.88
CA SER A 464 0.67 2.63 -19.17
C SER A 464 1.34 1.27 -19.40
N HIS A 465 2.41 0.93 -18.65
CA HIS A 465 3.09 -0.35 -18.75
C HIS A 465 2.38 -1.49 -17.97
N VAL A 466 1.38 -1.18 -17.18
CA VAL A 466 0.56 -2.17 -16.47
C VAL A 466 -0.89 -2.09 -16.96
N PRO A 467 -1.64 -3.21 -17.07
CA PRO A 467 -1.25 -4.54 -16.63
C PRO A 467 -0.28 -5.26 -17.59
N ILE A 468 0.62 -6.03 -17.01
CA ILE A 468 1.55 -6.89 -17.76
C ILE A 468 1.16 -8.38 -17.64
N HIS A 469 1.59 -9.18 -18.61
CA HIS A 469 1.67 -10.62 -18.42
C HIS A 469 3.00 -10.96 -17.73
N PRO A 470 3.03 -11.86 -16.71
CA PRO A 470 4.27 -12.19 -16.02
C PRO A 470 5.36 -12.63 -17.00
N GLN A 471 6.53 -11.99 -16.91
CA GLN A 471 7.65 -12.30 -17.78
C GLN A 471 8.21 -13.69 -17.47
N ALA A 472 8.67 -14.38 -18.49
CA ALA A 472 9.38 -15.64 -18.33
C ALA A 472 10.71 -15.41 -17.57
N ASP A 473 11.22 -16.47 -16.93
CA ASP A 473 12.51 -16.47 -16.25
C ASP A 473 13.65 -16.31 -17.24
#